data_c3743ca0062677c51e4599352a83a589
#
_entry.id   c3743ca0062677c51e4599352a83a589
#
_cell.length_a   1.000
_cell.length_b   1.000
_cell.length_c   1.000
_cell.angle_alpha   90.00
_cell.angle_beta   90.00
_cell.angle_gamma   90.00
#
_symmetry.space_group_name_H-M   'P 1'
#
loop_
_entity.id
_entity.type
_entity.pdbx_description
1 polymer ?
#
loop_
_entity_poly.entity_id
_entity_poly.type
_entity_poly.pdbx_seq_one_letter_code
_entity_poly.pdbx_strand_id
1 'polypeptide(L)'
;FYTMHRDKKLILPSEETLLNLYKLTDDLLISNNFKKYEVSNYAIAGQESFHNIKIWEGIEYCGFGPGAHGRIKINNAWFENQRFSAPFLWLNKAVNKENTLLVNKLISPDERAKEILLTSLRLTKGANLKLIKDLCNLASLQNVLDKNSCKFLKKEKLLDIKNNIISITSKGFPLLNSIINKIIM
;
A
#
# COMPACT_ATOMS: atom_id res chain seq x y z
N PHE A 1 -10.16 11.00 14.42
CA PHE A 1 -9.05 10.37 15.14
C PHE A 1 -7.90 11.38 15.32
N TYR A 2 -7.28 11.86 14.24
CA TYR A 2 -6.15 12.81 14.27
C TYR A 2 -6.45 14.07 15.12
N THR A 3 -7.61 14.70 14.92
CA THR A 3 -8.04 15.89 15.66
C THR A 3 -8.14 15.60 17.16
N MET A 4 -8.74 14.47 17.53
CA MET A 4 -8.89 14.08 18.95
C MET A 4 -7.53 13.81 19.61
N HIS A 5 -6.59 13.20 18.88
CA HIS A 5 -5.23 12.99 19.39
C HIS A 5 -4.48 14.31 19.53
N ARG A 6 -4.51 15.17 18.50
CA ARG A 6 -3.90 16.51 18.53
C ARG A 6 -4.46 17.34 19.71
N ASP A 7 -5.75 17.29 19.93
CA ASP A 7 -6.44 18.05 20.98
C ASP A 7 -6.34 17.35 22.36
N LYS A 8 -5.49 16.32 22.51
CA LYS A 8 -5.27 15.52 23.73
C LYS A 8 -6.54 14.90 24.32
N LYS A 9 -7.60 14.75 23.51
CA LYS A 9 -8.85 14.06 23.89
C LYS A 9 -8.75 12.54 23.73
N LEU A 10 -7.70 12.06 23.07
CA LEU A 10 -7.40 10.64 22.87
C LEU A 10 -5.99 10.37 23.34
N ILE A 11 -5.87 9.53 24.37
CA ILE A 11 -4.59 9.05 24.88
C ILE A 11 -4.29 7.74 24.16
N LEU A 12 -3.18 7.70 23.43
CA LEU A 12 -2.70 6.47 22.80
C LEU A 12 -1.91 5.62 23.79
N PRO A 13 -1.94 4.29 23.66
CA PRO A 13 -1.03 3.41 24.40
C PRO A 13 0.43 3.76 24.14
N SER A 14 1.32 3.41 25.07
CA SER A 14 2.76 3.55 24.87
C SER A 14 3.25 2.69 23.69
N GLU A 15 4.37 3.07 23.09
CA GLU A 15 4.98 2.29 22.00
C GLU A 15 5.27 0.84 22.41
N GLU A 16 5.70 0.63 23.63
CA GLU A 16 5.92 -0.71 24.20
C GLU A 16 4.62 -1.50 24.28
N THR A 17 3.53 -0.89 24.74
CA THR A 17 2.21 -1.52 24.79
C THR A 17 1.73 -1.89 23.37
N LEU A 18 1.89 -0.98 22.41
CA LEU A 18 1.53 -1.24 21.01
C LEU A 18 2.33 -2.40 20.42
N LEU A 19 3.64 -2.46 20.70
CA LEU A 19 4.49 -3.56 20.24
C LEU A 19 4.09 -4.90 20.88
N ASN A 20 3.74 -4.90 22.17
CA ASN A 20 3.29 -6.11 22.85
C ASN A 20 1.94 -6.58 22.34
N LEU A 21 1.00 -5.68 22.07
CA LEU A 21 -0.29 -6.01 21.45
C LEU A 21 -0.10 -6.59 20.03
N TYR A 22 0.82 -6.02 19.26
CA TYR A 22 1.16 -6.54 17.94
C TYR A 22 1.68 -7.98 18.00
N LYS A 23 2.64 -8.25 18.92
CA LYS A 23 3.18 -9.60 19.11
C LYS A 23 2.12 -10.58 19.59
N LEU A 24 1.32 -10.18 20.59
CA LEU A 24 0.23 -11.01 21.10
C LEU A 24 -0.76 -11.37 19.99
N THR A 25 -1.09 -10.42 19.12
CA THR A 25 -1.98 -10.66 17.97
C THR A 25 -1.37 -11.68 17.00
N ASP A 26 -0.08 -11.53 16.67
CA ASP A 26 0.64 -12.50 15.83
C ASP A 26 0.59 -13.91 16.45
N ASP A 27 0.94 -14.05 17.74
CA ASP A 27 1.01 -15.34 18.43
C ASP A 27 -0.36 -16.02 18.50
N LEU A 28 -1.42 -15.28 18.85
CA LEU A 28 -2.78 -15.81 18.93
C LEU A 28 -3.32 -16.25 17.57
N LEU A 29 -3.10 -15.48 16.53
CA LEU A 29 -3.61 -15.80 15.20
C LEU A 29 -2.83 -16.96 14.56
N ILE A 30 -1.50 -16.97 14.70
CA ILE A 30 -0.66 -18.05 14.19
C ILE A 30 -0.99 -19.37 14.88
N SER A 31 -1.19 -19.37 16.22
CA SER A 31 -1.59 -20.58 16.95
C SER A 31 -2.96 -21.13 16.56
N ASN A 32 -3.82 -20.30 15.96
CA ASN A 32 -5.12 -20.67 15.40
C ASN A 32 -5.10 -20.85 13.87
N ASN A 33 -3.95 -21.17 13.28
CA ASN A 33 -3.75 -21.45 11.85
C ASN A 33 -4.01 -20.28 10.89
N PHE A 34 -4.10 -19.04 11.40
CA PHE A 34 -4.11 -17.87 10.55
C PHE A 34 -2.66 -17.49 10.20
N LYS A 35 -2.46 -17.05 8.95
CA LYS A 35 -1.19 -16.55 8.48
C LYS A 35 -1.34 -15.07 8.09
N LYS A 36 -0.41 -14.26 8.53
CA LYS A 36 -0.32 -12.88 8.08
C LYS A 36 0.01 -12.87 6.59
N TYR A 37 -0.80 -12.21 5.77
CA TYR A 37 -0.51 -12.03 4.35
C TYR A 37 -0.22 -10.59 3.96
N GLU A 38 -0.56 -9.64 4.85
CA GLU A 38 -0.17 -8.23 4.74
C GLU A 38 -0.04 -7.60 6.15
N VAL A 39 0.25 -6.32 6.23
CA VAL A 39 0.64 -5.61 7.47
C VAL A 39 -0.34 -5.76 8.62
N SER A 40 -1.64 -5.85 8.36
CA SER A 40 -2.71 -5.86 9.38
C SER A 40 -3.73 -6.97 9.22
N ASN A 41 -3.65 -7.79 8.16
CA ASN A 41 -4.62 -8.82 7.88
C ASN A 41 -4.00 -10.22 7.88
N TYR A 42 -4.78 -11.15 8.43
CA TYR A 42 -4.45 -12.56 8.53
C TYR A 42 -5.56 -13.37 7.86
N ALA A 43 -5.22 -14.55 7.35
CA ALA A 43 -6.17 -15.48 6.77
C ALA A 43 -5.70 -16.91 6.95
N ILE A 44 -6.63 -17.86 6.90
CA ILE A 44 -6.31 -19.26 6.66
C ILE A 44 -5.79 -19.37 5.22
N ALA A 45 -4.80 -20.22 5.00
CA ALA A 45 -4.18 -20.38 3.68
C ALA A 45 -5.22 -20.63 2.57
N GLY A 46 -5.18 -19.80 1.52
CA GLY A 46 -6.12 -19.83 0.40
C GLY A 46 -7.42 -19.04 0.62
N GLN A 47 -7.57 -18.37 1.77
CA GLN A 47 -8.73 -17.52 2.09
C GLN A 47 -8.34 -16.04 2.25
N GLU A 48 -7.17 -15.68 1.75
CA GLU A 48 -6.73 -14.28 1.73
C GLU A 48 -7.68 -13.44 0.88
N SER A 49 -7.93 -12.19 1.29
CA SER A 49 -8.74 -11.27 0.50
C SER A 49 -8.07 -10.99 -0.86
N PHE A 50 -8.63 -11.60 -1.91
CA PHE A 50 -8.17 -11.40 -3.28
C PHE A 50 -8.18 -9.92 -3.67
N HIS A 51 -9.24 -9.20 -3.30
CA HIS A 51 -9.36 -7.76 -3.55
C HIS A 51 -8.20 -6.98 -2.91
N ASN A 52 -7.92 -7.21 -1.62
CA ASN A 52 -6.83 -6.51 -0.94
C ASN A 52 -5.48 -6.81 -1.59
N ILE A 53 -5.20 -8.09 -1.86
CA ILE A 53 -3.93 -8.47 -2.50
C ILE A 53 -3.77 -7.77 -3.85
N LYS A 54 -4.81 -7.72 -4.67
CA LYS A 54 -4.75 -7.10 -5.99
C LYS A 54 -4.54 -5.59 -5.92
N ILE A 55 -5.20 -4.91 -4.99
CA ILE A 55 -4.96 -3.47 -4.74
C ILE A 55 -3.51 -3.24 -4.29
N TRP A 56 -3.01 -4.06 -3.35
CA TRP A 56 -1.64 -3.95 -2.88
C TRP A 56 -0.60 -4.27 -3.97
N GLU A 57 -0.90 -5.16 -4.91
CA GLU A 57 -0.07 -5.45 -6.09
C GLU A 57 -0.10 -4.33 -7.14
N GLY A 58 -0.97 -3.33 -6.98
CA GLY A 58 -1.04 -2.17 -7.85
C GLY A 58 -1.74 -2.42 -9.18
N ILE A 59 -2.66 -3.37 -9.25
CA ILE A 59 -3.49 -3.54 -10.45
C ILE A 59 -4.42 -2.35 -10.68
N GLU A 60 -5.05 -2.31 -11.84
CA GLU A 60 -6.10 -1.34 -12.14
C GLU A 60 -7.32 -1.56 -11.26
N TYR A 61 -7.92 -0.48 -10.81
CA TYR A 61 -9.21 -0.50 -10.12
C TYR A 61 -9.99 0.78 -10.35
N CYS A 62 -11.31 0.64 -10.43
CA CYS A 62 -12.25 1.75 -10.54
C CYS A 62 -12.95 1.97 -9.21
N GLY A 63 -12.99 3.24 -8.77
CA GLY A 63 -13.79 3.63 -7.61
C GLY A 63 -15.22 3.99 -8.01
N PHE A 64 -16.21 3.46 -7.28
CA PHE A 64 -17.62 3.77 -7.44
C PHE A 64 -18.18 4.41 -6.17
N GLY A 65 -19.01 5.43 -6.35
CA GLY A 65 -19.65 6.14 -5.23
C GLY A 65 -18.90 7.40 -4.79
N PRO A 66 -19.48 8.15 -3.82
CA PRO A 66 -18.91 9.42 -3.35
C PRO A 66 -17.57 9.21 -2.66
N GLY A 67 -16.59 10.04 -3.01
CA GLY A 67 -15.22 9.98 -2.47
C GLY A 67 -14.37 8.82 -2.94
N ALA A 68 -14.88 7.97 -3.83
CA ALA A 68 -14.14 6.81 -4.31
C ALA A 68 -12.94 7.20 -5.17
N HIS A 69 -11.83 6.48 -4.97
CA HIS A 69 -10.59 6.62 -5.72
C HIS A 69 -10.43 5.47 -6.72
N GLY A 70 -9.68 5.72 -7.79
CA GLY A 70 -9.34 4.73 -8.80
C GLY A 70 -7.93 4.92 -9.35
N ARG A 71 -7.40 3.85 -9.89
CA ARG A 71 -6.18 3.83 -10.70
C ARG A 71 -6.48 3.04 -11.96
N ILE A 72 -6.55 3.73 -13.09
CA ILE A 72 -6.90 3.12 -14.38
C ILE A 72 -5.80 3.37 -15.39
N LYS A 73 -5.65 2.45 -16.34
CA LYS A 73 -4.69 2.56 -17.43
C LYS A 73 -5.45 2.73 -18.75
N ILE A 74 -5.21 3.84 -19.44
CA ILE A 74 -5.83 4.16 -20.74
C ILE A 74 -4.69 4.43 -21.72
N ASN A 75 -4.67 3.73 -22.86
CA ASN A 75 -3.63 3.86 -23.87
C ASN A 75 -2.20 3.82 -23.30
N ASN A 76 -1.95 2.86 -22.42
CA ASN A 76 -0.69 2.69 -21.69
C ASN A 76 -0.31 3.82 -20.70
N ALA A 77 -1.16 4.79 -20.46
CA ALA A 77 -0.97 5.86 -19.50
C ALA A 77 -1.81 5.62 -18.23
N TRP A 78 -1.23 5.83 -17.06
CA TRP A 78 -1.93 5.69 -15.80
C TRP A 78 -2.61 6.98 -15.38
N PHE A 79 -3.85 6.86 -14.88
CA PHE A 79 -4.64 7.97 -14.36
C PHE A 79 -5.07 7.71 -12.92
N GLU A 80 -4.93 8.74 -12.11
CA GLU A 80 -5.58 8.86 -10.81
C GLU A 80 -6.98 9.43 -11.01
N ASN A 81 -7.97 8.74 -10.48
CA ASN A 81 -9.34 9.24 -10.44
C ASN A 81 -9.79 9.39 -8.99
N GLN A 82 -10.50 10.49 -8.71
CA GLN A 82 -11.22 10.67 -7.45
C GLN A 82 -12.60 11.25 -7.75
N ARG A 83 -13.61 10.72 -7.09
CA ARG A 83 -14.98 11.20 -7.22
C ARG A 83 -15.28 12.26 -6.16
N PHE A 84 -16.29 13.12 -6.40
CA PHE A 84 -16.75 14.06 -5.39
C PHE A 84 -17.10 13.33 -4.10
N SER A 85 -16.58 13.80 -2.96
CA SER A 85 -16.74 13.14 -1.65
C SER A 85 -18.08 13.44 -0.98
N ALA A 86 -18.71 14.59 -1.27
CA ALA A 86 -20.01 14.94 -0.74
C ALA A 86 -21.11 14.05 -1.37
N PRO A 87 -21.82 13.19 -0.60
CA PRO A 87 -22.77 12.21 -1.15
C PRO A 87 -23.88 12.84 -2.00
N PHE A 88 -24.47 13.91 -1.53
CA PHE A 88 -25.55 14.59 -2.26
C PHE A 88 -25.06 15.23 -3.57
N LEU A 89 -23.88 15.83 -3.57
CA LEU A 89 -23.31 16.42 -4.77
C LEU A 89 -22.98 15.33 -5.80
N TRP A 90 -22.35 14.22 -5.35
CA TRP A 90 -22.06 13.09 -6.20
C TRP A 90 -23.33 12.49 -6.81
N LEU A 91 -24.37 12.27 -5.97
CA LEU A 91 -25.64 11.70 -6.40
C LEU A 91 -26.35 12.61 -7.43
N ASN A 92 -26.42 13.90 -7.17
CA ASN A 92 -27.03 14.87 -8.10
C ASN A 92 -26.36 14.84 -9.47
N LYS A 93 -25.02 14.86 -9.49
CA LYS A 93 -24.25 14.75 -10.74
C LYS A 93 -24.49 13.42 -11.46
N ALA A 94 -24.53 12.31 -10.72
CA ALA A 94 -24.77 10.99 -11.28
C ALA A 94 -26.17 10.86 -11.92
N VAL A 95 -27.22 11.35 -11.22
CA VAL A 95 -28.60 11.33 -11.71
C VAL A 95 -28.75 12.20 -12.97
N ASN A 96 -28.11 13.36 -12.98
CA ASN A 96 -28.14 14.28 -14.13
C ASN A 96 -27.18 13.88 -15.26
N LYS A 97 -26.50 12.72 -15.16
CA LYS A 97 -25.50 12.24 -16.12
C LYS A 97 -24.32 13.21 -16.32
N GLU A 98 -24.02 14.00 -15.32
CA GLU A 98 -22.86 14.90 -15.30
C GLU A 98 -21.59 14.17 -14.88
N ASN A 99 -20.43 14.81 -15.11
CA ASN A 99 -19.14 14.27 -14.66
C ASN A 99 -19.08 14.21 -13.12
N THR A 100 -18.88 13.01 -12.57
CA THR A 100 -18.76 12.77 -11.14
C THR A 100 -17.30 12.75 -10.66
N LEU A 101 -16.33 12.95 -11.55
CA LEU A 101 -14.91 13.01 -11.19
C LEU A 101 -14.54 14.40 -10.66
N LEU A 102 -13.94 14.43 -9.49
CA LEU A 102 -13.29 15.61 -8.90
C LEU A 102 -11.85 15.71 -9.40
N VAL A 103 -11.15 14.58 -9.46
CA VAL A 103 -9.78 14.47 -9.96
C VAL A 103 -9.75 13.47 -11.11
N ASN A 104 -9.05 13.82 -12.18
CA ASN A 104 -8.67 12.94 -13.27
C ASN A 104 -7.28 13.40 -13.74
N LYS A 105 -6.23 12.83 -13.14
CA LYS A 105 -4.86 13.28 -13.31
C LYS A 105 -4.00 12.17 -13.91
N LEU A 106 -3.19 12.52 -14.90
CA LEU A 106 -2.14 11.65 -15.42
C LEU A 106 -1.07 11.42 -14.34
N ILE A 107 -0.69 10.16 -14.14
CA ILE A 107 0.39 9.77 -13.22
C ILE A 107 1.60 9.39 -14.08
N SER A 108 2.76 9.93 -13.75
CA SER A 108 3.99 9.54 -14.42
C SER A 108 4.35 8.06 -14.10
N PRO A 109 5.09 7.37 -14.99
CA PRO A 109 5.55 6.01 -14.75
C PRO A 109 6.30 5.84 -13.42
N ASP A 110 7.18 6.78 -13.08
CA ASP A 110 7.95 6.75 -11.83
C ASP A 110 7.06 6.96 -10.60
N GLU A 111 6.11 7.90 -10.63
CA GLU A 111 5.13 8.12 -9.56
C GLU A 111 4.28 6.86 -9.34
N ARG A 112 3.80 6.24 -10.44
CA ARG A 112 3.02 5.01 -10.34
C ARG A 112 3.83 3.85 -9.76
N ALA A 113 5.08 3.71 -10.16
CA ALA A 113 5.98 2.68 -9.63
C ALA A 113 6.25 2.89 -8.13
N LYS A 114 6.39 4.14 -7.66
CA LYS A 114 6.50 4.47 -6.23
C LYS A 114 5.24 4.07 -5.46
N GLU A 115 4.04 4.40 -5.98
CA GLU A 115 2.77 3.98 -5.38
C GLU A 115 2.69 2.45 -5.25
N ILE A 116 2.97 1.71 -6.33
CA ILE A 116 2.90 0.24 -6.32
C ILE A 116 3.94 -0.34 -5.36
N LEU A 117 5.15 0.20 -5.33
CA LEU A 117 6.19 -0.26 -4.40
C LEU A 117 5.77 -0.03 -2.94
N LEU A 118 5.24 1.16 -2.62
CA LEU A 118 4.75 1.52 -1.30
C LEU A 118 3.64 0.56 -0.82
N THR A 119 2.71 0.22 -1.71
CA THR A 119 1.59 -0.67 -1.37
C THR A 119 2.05 -2.13 -1.31
N SER A 120 2.81 -2.61 -2.29
CA SER A 120 3.25 -4.01 -2.36
C SER A 120 4.18 -4.41 -1.22
N LEU A 121 4.97 -3.48 -0.65
CA LEU A 121 5.82 -3.76 0.51
C LEU A 121 5.02 -4.02 1.80
N ARG A 122 3.73 -3.76 1.81
CA ARG A 122 2.82 -4.13 2.89
C ARG A 122 2.44 -5.61 2.86
N LEU A 123 2.60 -6.27 1.71
CA LEU A 123 2.41 -7.71 1.56
C LEU A 123 3.60 -8.48 2.15
N THR A 124 3.34 -9.56 2.87
CA THR A 124 4.42 -10.44 3.39
C THR A 124 5.25 -11.08 2.29
N LYS A 125 4.65 -11.33 1.12
CA LYS A 125 5.37 -11.83 -0.07
C LYS A 125 6.24 -10.77 -0.74
N GLY A 126 6.10 -9.49 -0.36
CA GLY A 126 6.87 -8.39 -0.90
C GLY A 126 6.42 -7.90 -2.28
N ALA A 127 7.24 -6.99 -2.84
CA ALA A 127 7.04 -6.34 -4.13
C ALA A 127 7.85 -7.01 -5.23
N ASN A 128 7.22 -7.36 -6.34
CA ASN A 128 7.90 -7.90 -7.52
C ASN A 128 8.39 -6.75 -8.40
N LEU A 129 9.70 -6.49 -8.37
CA LEU A 129 10.33 -5.38 -9.09
C LEU A 129 10.23 -5.50 -10.61
N LYS A 130 10.19 -6.75 -11.13
CA LYS A 130 9.98 -6.98 -12.57
C LYS A 130 8.55 -6.59 -12.96
N LEU A 131 7.57 -7.07 -12.22
CA LEU A 131 6.16 -6.73 -12.47
C LEU A 131 5.91 -5.22 -12.39
N ILE A 132 6.51 -4.52 -11.42
CA ILE A 132 6.38 -3.05 -11.30
C ILE A 132 6.94 -2.36 -12.54
N LYS A 133 8.11 -2.78 -13.03
CA LYS A 133 8.68 -2.22 -14.27
C LYS A 133 7.77 -2.44 -15.47
N ASP A 134 7.24 -3.66 -15.61
CA ASP A 134 6.39 -4.03 -16.74
C ASP A 134 5.05 -3.25 -16.70
N LEU A 135 4.42 -3.12 -15.52
CA LEU A 135 3.19 -2.36 -15.35
C LEU A 135 3.35 -0.86 -15.65
N CYS A 136 4.50 -0.30 -15.30
CA CYS A 136 4.78 1.13 -15.45
C CYS A 136 5.57 1.47 -16.73
N ASN A 137 5.91 0.49 -17.57
CA ASN A 137 6.73 0.66 -18.77
C ASN A 137 8.11 1.29 -18.47
N LEU A 138 8.76 0.87 -17.39
CA LEU A 138 10.05 1.40 -16.96
C LEU A 138 11.19 0.45 -17.33
N ALA A 139 12.27 0.98 -17.89
CA ALA A 139 13.50 0.23 -18.14
C ALA A 139 14.23 -0.09 -16.82
N SER A 140 14.19 0.83 -15.85
CA SER A 140 14.83 0.67 -14.54
C SER A 140 14.02 1.32 -13.43
N LEU A 141 14.35 1.00 -12.18
CA LEU A 141 13.75 1.60 -10.98
C LEU A 141 14.73 2.54 -10.24
N GLN A 142 15.73 3.07 -10.94
CA GLN A 142 16.76 3.92 -10.32
C GLN A 142 16.23 5.24 -9.76
N ASN A 143 15.13 5.78 -10.31
CA ASN A 143 14.45 7.00 -9.84
C ASN A 143 13.35 6.70 -8.81
N VAL A 144 13.13 5.44 -8.49
CA VAL A 144 12.06 4.97 -7.62
C VAL A 144 12.62 4.39 -6.33
N LEU A 145 13.76 3.66 -6.43
CA LEU A 145 14.31 2.86 -5.36
C LEU A 145 15.76 3.26 -5.07
N ASP A 146 16.02 3.71 -3.84
CA ASP A 146 17.40 3.98 -3.39
C ASP A 146 18.15 2.68 -3.10
N LYS A 147 19.07 2.35 -4.00
CA LYS A 147 19.90 1.15 -3.91
C LYS A 147 20.80 1.13 -2.67
N ASN A 148 21.28 2.28 -2.21
CA ASN A 148 22.18 2.35 -1.06
C ASN A 148 21.42 2.06 0.24
N SER A 149 20.27 2.66 0.42
CA SER A 149 19.37 2.37 1.53
C SER A 149 18.93 0.91 1.53
N CYS A 150 18.61 0.33 0.38
CA CYS A 150 18.28 -1.09 0.26
C CYS A 150 19.43 -1.99 0.71
N LYS A 151 20.68 -1.70 0.28
CA LYS A 151 21.87 -2.46 0.72
C LYS A 151 22.08 -2.37 2.23
N PHE A 152 21.96 -1.16 2.79
CA PHE A 152 22.06 -0.92 4.23
C PHE A 152 21.02 -1.74 5.00
N LEU A 153 19.73 -1.60 4.65
CA LEU A 153 18.63 -2.28 5.33
C LEU A 153 18.71 -3.81 5.19
N LYS A 154 19.23 -4.31 4.07
CA LYS A 154 19.52 -5.74 3.90
C LYS A 154 20.60 -6.23 4.85
N LYS A 155 21.69 -5.47 5.04
CA LYS A 155 22.76 -5.77 6.01
C LYS A 155 22.20 -5.82 7.44
N GLU A 156 21.28 -4.90 7.78
CA GLU A 156 20.60 -4.86 9.07
C GLU A 156 19.51 -5.94 9.24
N LYS A 157 19.30 -6.78 8.23
CA LYS A 157 18.28 -7.85 8.19
C LYS A 157 16.84 -7.34 8.35
N LEU A 158 16.58 -6.10 7.95
CA LEU A 158 15.25 -5.48 7.97
C LEU A 158 14.49 -5.68 6.65
N LEU A 159 15.24 -5.95 5.58
CA LEU A 159 14.75 -6.10 4.21
C LEU A 159 15.53 -7.23 3.53
N ASP A 160 14.88 -7.98 2.65
CA ASP A 160 15.53 -8.96 1.76
C ASP A 160 15.22 -8.66 0.29
N ILE A 161 16.16 -8.99 -0.58
CA ILE A 161 16.00 -8.87 -2.04
C ILE A 161 16.51 -10.17 -2.66
N LYS A 162 15.58 -10.95 -3.24
CA LYS A 162 15.85 -12.22 -3.93
C LYS A 162 14.96 -12.34 -5.16
N ASN A 163 15.50 -12.81 -6.27
CA ASN A 163 14.75 -13.15 -7.50
C ASN A 163 13.81 -12.00 -7.97
N ASN A 164 14.28 -10.75 -7.95
CA ASN A 164 13.50 -9.56 -8.24
C ASN A 164 12.32 -9.29 -7.26
N ILE A 165 12.28 -9.94 -6.12
CA ILE A 165 11.32 -9.63 -5.06
C ILE A 165 12.06 -8.90 -3.95
N ILE A 166 11.53 -7.75 -3.56
CA ILE A 166 11.94 -7.01 -2.37
C ILE A 166 10.87 -7.21 -1.30
N SER A 167 11.26 -7.67 -0.12
CA SER A 167 10.33 -7.96 0.97
C SER A 167 10.85 -7.44 2.31
N ILE A 168 9.94 -7.06 3.17
CA ILE A 168 10.25 -6.68 4.55
C ILE A 168 10.34 -7.96 5.39
N THR A 169 11.37 -8.08 6.22
CA THR A 169 11.52 -9.22 7.13
C THR A 169 10.60 -9.10 8.34
N SER A 170 10.41 -10.18 9.11
CA SER A 170 9.67 -10.12 10.38
C SER A 170 10.26 -9.09 11.35
N LYS A 171 11.58 -8.92 11.37
CA LYS A 171 12.27 -7.88 12.16
C LYS A 171 11.96 -6.46 11.64
N GLY A 172 11.77 -6.31 10.33
CA GLY A 172 11.51 -5.04 9.68
C GLY A 172 10.05 -4.60 9.75
N PHE A 173 9.08 -5.51 9.86
CA PHE A 173 7.66 -5.17 9.83
C PHE A 173 7.24 -4.10 10.85
N PRO A 174 7.70 -4.10 12.11
CA PRO A 174 7.41 -3.03 13.05
C PRO A 174 7.91 -1.64 12.60
N LEU A 175 8.92 -1.61 11.73
CA LEU A 175 9.54 -0.40 11.18
C LEU A 175 9.13 -0.12 9.72
N LEU A 176 8.06 -0.76 9.24
CA LEU A 176 7.65 -0.76 7.83
C LEU A 176 7.62 0.65 7.22
N ASN A 177 6.92 1.59 7.84
CA ASN A 177 6.78 2.95 7.30
C ASN A 177 8.14 3.68 7.22
N SER A 178 9.00 3.53 8.22
CA SER A 178 10.35 4.10 8.22
C SER A 178 11.22 3.49 7.12
N ILE A 179 11.11 2.18 6.90
CA ILE A 179 11.82 1.47 5.83
C ILE A 179 11.35 1.97 4.47
N ILE A 180 10.03 2.03 4.24
CA ILE A 180 9.44 2.51 2.98
C ILE A 180 9.92 3.94 2.68
N ASN A 181 9.81 4.85 3.65
CA ASN A 181 10.25 6.25 3.49
C ASN A 181 11.75 6.38 3.21
N LYS A 182 12.56 5.38 3.62
CA LYS A 182 14.01 5.41 3.41
C LYS A 182 14.41 4.88 2.02
N ILE A 183 13.65 3.97 1.45
CA ILE A 183 14.01 3.32 0.18
C ILE A 183 13.29 3.89 -1.04
N ILE A 184 12.15 4.53 -0.87
CA ILE A 184 11.43 5.20 -1.98
C ILE A 184 11.95 6.64 -2.11
N MET A 185 12.35 7.00 -3.35
CA MET A 185 12.94 8.29 -3.67
C MET A 185 11.89 9.35 -3.99
#